data_870fe5dbfe6c1bad45a461e413aa81b4
#
_entry.id   870fe5dbfe6c1bad45a461e413aa81b4
#
_cell.length_a   1.000
_cell.length_b   1.000
_cell.length_c   1.000
_cell.angle_alpha   90.00
_cell.angle_beta   90.00
_cell.angle_gamma   90.00
#
_symmetry.space_group_name_H-M   'P 1'
#
loop_
_entity.id
_entity.type
_entity.pdbx_description
1 polymer ?
#
loop_
_entity_poly.entity_id
_entity_poly.type
_entity_poly.pdbx_seq_one_letter_code
_entity_poly.pdbx_strand_id
1 'polypeptide(L)'
;MAKVEIEHLTKIFGKRVKPALQMVQQQASKTEILKKTGATVGVYDANLSIEEGEIFVIMGLSGSGKSTLIRLLNRLIEPTSGSIKIDGEDISTMSKEQLLEVRRKKMSMVFQSFGLFPHRTILENTEYGLEVQGVPKEERRERAEKALDNANLLAFKDQYPNQLSGGMQQRVGLARALANNPEILLMDEAFSALDPLIRRDMQDELLDLQANASQTIIFISHDLNEALRIGDRIAIMKDGQIQQVGTGEEILTAPANDYVRAFIEDVDRSKVLTAERIMIPPITTNIDVDGPAVALKKMRTEEVSGLVAVDRRRQFQGFISSEDALRARR
;
A
#
# COMPACT_ATOMS: atom_id res chain seq x y z
N MET A 1 -8.19 -5.66 -14.57
CA MET A 1 -8.29 -4.39 -15.35
C MET A 1 -7.84 -3.25 -14.45
N ALA A 2 -7.12 -2.29 -15.01
CA ALA A 2 -6.69 -1.15 -14.21
C ALA A 2 -7.89 -0.38 -13.65
N LYS A 3 -7.93 -0.21 -12.33
CA LYS A 3 -8.97 0.56 -11.62
C LYS A 3 -8.67 2.05 -11.68
N VAL A 4 -7.37 2.40 -11.55
CA VAL A 4 -6.88 3.77 -11.64
C VAL A 4 -5.69 3.82 -12.58
N GLU A 5 -5.76 4.68 -13.60
CA GLU A 5 -4.65 4.95 -14.51
C GLU A 5 -4.24 6.42 -14.45
N ILE A 6 -2.95 6.65 -14.41
CA ILE A 6 -2.35 7.98 -14.37
C ILE A 6 -1.38 8.08 -15.54
N GLU A 7 -1.55 9.08 -16.39
CA GLU A 7 -0.73 9.32 -17.57
C GLU A 7 -0.15 10.73 -17.54
N HIS A 8 1.18 10.84 -17.53
CA HIS A 8 1.93 12.10 -17.59
C HIS A 8 1.49 13.16 -16.57
N LEU A 9 1.02 12.70 -15.38
CA LEU A 9 0.43 13.56 -14.39
C LEU A 9 1.46 14.49 -13.79
N THR A 10 1.21 15.80 -13.88
CA THR A 10 2.12 16.83 -13.38
C THR A 10 1.35 17.86 -12.55
N LYS A 11 1.95 18.25 -11.42
CA LYS A 11 1.49 19.36 -10.58
C LYS A 11 2.61 20.29 -10.21
N ILE A 12 2.47 21.55 -10.62
CA ILE A 12 3.34 22.64 -10.24
C ILE A 12 2.51 23.70 -9.51
N PHE A 13 2.93 24.08 -8.31
CA PHE A 13 2.32 25.12 -7.52
C PHE A 13 3.02 26.46 -7.78
N GLY A 14 2.27 27.56 -7.85
CA GLY A 14 2.79 28.91 -8.05
C GLY A 14 2.32 29.56 -9.34
N LYS A 15 2.78 30.79 -9.58
CA LYS A 15 2.32 31.61 -10.72
C LYS A 15 3.09 31.37 -12.02
N ARG A 16 4.37 30.98 -11.93
CA ARG A 16 5.27 30.79 -13.10
C ARG A 16 5.40 29.33 -13.49
N VAL A 17 4.28 28.68 -13.82
CA VAL A 17 4.22 27.24 -14.14
C VAL A 17 5.03 26.89 -15.39
N LYS A 18 4.89 27.66 -16.51
CA LYS A 18 5.59 27.36 -17.77
C LYS A 18 7.12 27.39 -17.64
N PRO A 19 7.74 28.46 -17.07
CA PRO A 19 9.20 28.47 -16.82
C PRO A 19 9.64 27.34 -15.88
N ALA A 20 8.87 27.03 -14.84
CA ALA A 20 9.19 25.94 -13.94
C ALA A 20 9.19 24.58 -14.66
N LEU A 21 8.20 24.33 -15.53
CA LEU A 21 8.12 23.11 -16.31
C LEU A 21 9.34 22.94 -17.24
N GLN A 22 9.76 24.00 -17.93
CA GLN A 22 10.97 23.99 -18.76
C GLN A 22 12.23 23.64 -17.93
N MET A 23 12.35 24.20 -16.73
CA MET A 23 13.47 23.89 -15.84
C MET A 23 13.44 22.46 -15.34
N VAL A 24 12.26 21.88 -15.07
CA VAL A 24 12.14 20.46 -14.71
C VAL A 24 12.59 19.58 -15.87
N GLN A 25 12.18 19.88 -17.10
CA GLN A 25 12.62 19.16 -18.30
C GLN A 25 14.14 19.20 -18.52
N GLN A 26 14.78 20.29 -18.05
CA GLN A 26 16.24 20.44 -18.03
C GLN A 26 16.91 19.82 -16.80
N GLN A 27 16.16 19.02 -16.02
CA GLN A 27 16.64 18.35 -14.80
C GLN A 27 17.14 19.30 -13.70
N ALA A 28 16.68 20.55 -13.68
CA ALA A 28 17.01 21.48 -12.61
C ALA A 28 16.42 21.00 -11.27
N SER A 29 17.14 21.25 -10.18
CA SER A 29 16.70 20.87 -8.84
C SER A 29 15.47 21.67 -8.39
N LYS A 30 14.63 21.07 -7.51
CA LYS A 30 13.45 21.78 -6.92
C LYS A 30 13.86 23.12 -6.29
N THR A 31 15.02 23.17 -5.64
CA THR A 31 15.54 24.40 -5.01
C THR A 31 15.87 25.48 -6.02
N GLU A 32 16.45 25.13 -7.16
CA GLU A 32 16.73 26.09 -8.24
C GLU A 32 15.45 26.59 -8.90
N ILE A 33 14.49 25.67 -9.16
CA ILE A 33 13.19 26.01 -9.73
C ILE A 33 12.48 27.02 -8.81
N LEU A 34 12.42 26.71 -7.50
CA LEU A 34 11.81 27.61 -6.53
C LEU A 34 12.49 29.01 -6.51
N LYS A 35 13.84 29.05 -6.47
CA LYS A 35 14.59 30.30 -6.45
C LYS A 35 14.36 31.15 -7.71
N LYS A 36 14.34 30.53 -8.89
CA LYS A 36 14.25 31.25 -10.18
C LYS A 36 12.81 31.60 -10.57
N THR A 37 11.84 30.78 -10.18
CA THR A 37 10.45 30.91 -10.64
C THR A 37 9.46 31.25 -9.54
N GLY A 38 9.79 30.98 -8.28
CA GLY A 38 8.85 31.03 -7.16
C GLY A 38 7.80 29.92 -7.20
N ALA A 39 7.99 28.91 -8.06
CA ALA A 39 7.10 27.76 -8.21
C ALA A 39 7.70 26.51 -7.56
N THR A 40 6.84 25.64 -7.06
CA THR A 40 7.22 24.36 -6.45
C THR A 40 6.67 23.20 -7.25
N VAL A 41 7.52 22.24 -7.58
CA VAL A 41 7.10 20.98 -8.25
C VAL A 41 6.58 20.02 -7.19
N GLY A 42 5.29 19.73 -7.24
CA GLY A 42 4.65 18.72 -6.37
C GLY A 42 4.79 17.31 -6.94
N VAL A 43 4.36 17.13 -8.20
CA VAL A 43 4.45 15.89 -8.97
C VAL A 43 4.89 16.24 -10.38
N TYR A 44 5.73 15.41 -10.98
CA TYR A 44 6.19 15.58 -12.35
C TYR A 44 6.20 14.26 -13.11
N ASP A 45 5.47 14.24 -14.24
CA ASP A 45 5.41 13.15 -15.20
C ASP A 45 5.13 11.78 -14.58
N ALA A 46 4.21 11.75 -13.59
CA ALA A 46 3.85 10.50 -12.94
C ALA A 46 2.99 9.63 -13.87
N ASN A 47 3.40 8.36 -14.00
CA ASN A 47 2.71 7.34 -14.77
C ASN A 47 2.50 6.12 -13.86
N LEU A 48 1.26 5.69 -13.64
CA LEU A 48 0.89 4.58 -12.78
C LEU A 48 -0.35 3.86 -13.31
N SER A 49 -0.38 2.55 -13.13
CA SER A 49 -1.57 1.72 -13.29
C SER A 49 -1.79 0.94 -12.00
N ILE A 50 -2.97 1.03 -11.42
CA ILE A 50 -3.36 0.37 -10.17
C ILE A 50 -4.54 -0.56 -10.51
N GLU A 51 -4.39 -1.84 -10.21
CA GLU A 51 -5.37 -2.86 -10.53
C GLU A 51 -6.55 -2.85 -9.55
N GLU A 52 -7.67 -3.42 -9.99
CA GLU A 52 -8.84 -3.58 -9.13
C GLU A 52 -8.53 -4.56 -7.98
N GLY A 53 -8.92 -4.20 -6.75
CA GLY A 53 -8.67 -4.99 -5.56
C GLY A 53 -7.21 -4.96 -5.07
N GLU A 54 -6.35 -4.12 -5.64
CA GLU A 54 -4.94 -3.99 -5.25
C GLU A 54 -4.77 -3.06 -4.05
N ILE A 55 -3.88 -3.41 -3.12
CA ILE A 55 -3.31 -2.48 -2.14
C ILE A 55 -2.03 -1.89 -2.73
N PHE A 56 -2.12 -0.69 -3.25
CA PHE A 56 -1.02 0.04 -3.85
C PHE A 56 -0.43 1.05 -2.87
N VAL A 57 0.85 0.90 -2.52
CA VAL A 57 1.51 1.77 -1.55
C VAL A 57 2.39 2.81 -2.23
N ILE A 58 2.27 4.07 -1.83
CA ILE A 58 3.11 5.17 -2.30
C ILE A 58 4.06 5.57 -1.17
N MET A 59 5.36 5.45 -1.41
CA MET A 59 6.42 5.72 -0.45
C MET A 59 7.37 6.82 -0.89
N GLY A 60 8.17 7.31 0.03
CA GLY A 60 9.22 8.29 -0.20
C GLY A 60 9.42 9.21 1.00
N LEU A 61 10.52 9.95 1.01
CA LEU A 61 10.84 10.89 2.09
C LEU A 61 9.84 12.06 2.16
N SER A 62 9.87 12.82 3.27
CA SER A 62 9.07 14.04 3.41
C SER A 62 9.35 15.00 2.23
N GLY A 63 8.29 15.59 1.67
CA GLY A 63 8.40 16.46 0.50
C GLY A 63 8.60 15.77 -0.85
N SER A 64 8.58 14.43 -0.94
CA SER A 64 8.70 13.70 -2.21
C SER A 64 7.50 13.86 -3.16
N GLY A 65 6.33 14.33 -2.67
CA GLY A 65 5.14 14.56 -3.48
C GLY A 65 3.97 13.61 -3.25
N LYS A 66 4.09 12.63 -2.35
CA LYS A 66 3.07 11.60 -2.04
C LYS A 66 1.68 12.17 -1.76
N SER A 67 1.57 13.05 -0.75
CA SER A 67 0.28 13.67 -0.39
C SER A 67 -0.26 14.58 -1.50
N THR A 68 0.60 15.12 -2.37
CA THR A 68 0.15 15.82 -3.57
C THR A 68 -0.43 14.83 -4.57
N LEU A 69 0.23 13.70 -4.82
CA LEU A 69 -0.23 12.68 -5.75
C LEU A 69 -1.59 12.12 -5.33
N ILE A 70 -1.77 11.70 -4.08
CA ILE A 70 -3.05 11.14 -3.62
C ILE A 70 -4.20 12.17 -3.70
N ARG A 71 -3.91 13.46 -3.46
CA ARG A 71 -4.90 14.53 -3.58
C ARG A 71 -5.19 14.93 -5.02
N LEU A 72 -4.33 14.60 -5.97
CA LEU A 72 -4.62 14.69 -7.40
C LEU A 72 -5.59 13.58 -7.82
N LEU A 73 -5.47 12.35 -7.29
CA LEU A 73 -6.31 11.22 -7.64
C LEU A 73 -7.80 11.45 -7.40
N ASN A 74 -8.15 12.25 -6.42
CA ASN A 74 -9.54 12.66 -6.16
C ASN A 74 -9.83 14.09 -6.60
N ARG A 75 -8.89 14.74 -7.31
CA ARG A 75 -8.95 16.14 -7.75
C ARG A 75 -9.25 17.14 -6.61
N LEU A 76 -8.87 16.86 -5.36
CA LEU A 76 -8.79 17.90 -4.33
C LEU A 76 -7.76 18.97 -4.72
N ILE A 77 -6.77 18.56 -5.50
CA ILE A 77 -5.80 19.44 -6.16
C ILE A 77 -5.97 19.24 -7.67
N GLU A 78 -6.19 20.33 -8.41
CA GLU A 78 -6.26 20.27 -9.87
C GLU A 78 -4.87 19.99 -10.46
N PRO A 79 -4.73 19.06 -11.41
CA PRO A 79 -3.48 18.83 -12.12
C PRO A 79 -3.07 20.04 -12.96
N THR A 80 -1.78 20.17 -13.22
CA THR A 80 -1.26 21.14 -14.19
C THR A 80 -1.35 20.59 -15.61
N SER A 81 -1.09 19.28 -15.76
CA SER A 81 -1.23 18.52 -17.01
C SER A 81 -1.29 17.03 -16.71
N GLY A 82 -1.58 16.23 -17.72
CA GLY A 82 -1.77 14.78 -17.60
C GLY A 82 -3.23 14.41 -17.38
N SER A 83 -3.50 13.11 -17.30
CA SER A 83 -4.83 12.54 -17.11
C SER A 83 -4.88 11.58 -15.93
N ILE A 84 -6.08 11.44 -15.36
CA ILE A 84 -6.40 10.48 -14.29
C ILE A 84 -7.68 9.78 -14.71
N LYS A 85 -7.59 8.47 -14.96
CA LYS A 85 -8.74 7.65 -15.33
C LYS A 85 -9.13 6.73 -14.17
N ILE A 86 -10.43 6.61 -13.94
CA ILE A 86 -11.02 5.66 -12.99
C ILE A 86 -12.04 4.84 -13.78
N ASP A 87 -11.87 3.51 -13.79
CA ASP A 87 -12.67 2.61 -14.62
C ASP A 87 -12.68 3.02 -16.10
N GLY A 88 -11.56 3.54 -16.61
CA GLY A 88 -11.41 4.05 -17.97
C GLY A 88 -11.98 5.44 -18.22
N GLU A 89 -12.69 6.06 -17.27
CA GLU A 89 -13.25 7.42 -17.40
C GLU A 89 -12.25 8.47 -16.90
N ASP A 90 -11.90 9.44 -17.73
CA ASP A 90 -10.98 10.53 -17.38
C ASP A 90 -11.64 11.55 -16.47
N ILE A 91 -11.33 11.48 -15.17
CA ILE A 91 -11.84 12.42 -14.18
C ILE A 91 -11.21 13.80 -14.27
N SER A 92 -10.09 13.98 -15.00
CA SER A 92 -9.39 15.26 -15.14
C SER A 92 -10.21 16.28 -15.92
N THR A 93 -11.09 15.80 -16.81
CA THR A 93 -11.93 16.60 -17.71
C THR A 93 -13.38 16.73 -17.25
N MET A 94 -13.78 15.98 -16.21
CA MET A 94 -15.15 15.97 -15.69
C MET A 94 -15.59 17.33 -15.15
N SER A 95 -16.87 17.65 -15.32
CA SER A 95 -17.52 18.78 -14.65
C SER A 95 -17.49 18.63 -13.12
N LYS A 96 -17.78 19.71 -12.39
CA LYS A 96 -17.83 19.65 -10.92
C LYS A 96 -18.89 18.69 -10.41
N GLU A 97 -20.03 18.61 -11.08
CA GLU A 97 -21.16 17.76 -10.76
C GLU A 97 -20.81 16.28 -10.95
N GLN A 98 -20.20 15.93 -12.10
CA GLN A 98 -19.74 14.59 -12.41
C GLN A 98 -18.66 14.12 -11.41
N LEU A 99 -17.68 14.99 -11.13
CA LEU A 99 -16.64 14.71 -10.15
C LEU A 99 -17.19 14.50 -8.73
N LEU A 100 -18.23 15.27 -8.36
CA LEU A 100 -18.88 15.11 -7.06
C LEU A 100 -19.55 13.73 -6.94
N GLU A 101 -20.18 13.25 -8.02
CA GLU A 101 -20.77 11.89 -8.04
C GLU A 101 -19.70 10.79 -7.92
N VAL A 102 -18.56 10.93 -8.62
CA VAL A 102 -17.44 9.98 -8.47
C VAL A 102 -16.94 9.96 -7.03
N ARG A 103 -16.72 11.12 -6.41
CA ARG A 103 -16.27 11.23 -5.01
C ARG A 103 -17.28 10.66 -4.00
N ARG A 104 -18.57 10.83 -4.26
CA ARG A 104 -19.62 10.33 -3.37
C ARG A 104 -19.77 8.83 -3.43
N LYS A 105 -19.71 8.25 -4.63
CA LYS A 105 -20.07 6.84 -4.86
C LYS A 105 -18.88 5.90 -4.91
N LYS A 106 -17.75 6.35 -5.52
CA LYS A 106 -16.62 5.46 -5.82
C LYS A 106 -15.45 5.61 -4.84
N MET A 107 -15.30 6.78 -4.18
CA MET A 107 -14.08 7.08 -3.44
C MET A 107 -14.34 7.49 -2.00
N SER A 108 -13.49 7.04 -1.09
CA SER A 108 -13.37 7.61 0.25
C SER A 108 -11.92 7.97 0.55
N MET A 109 -11.71 8.91 1.47
CA MET A 109 -10.36 9.32 1.86
C MET A 109 -10.21 9.41 3.38
N VAL A 110 -9.15 8.78 3.88
CA VAL A 110 -8.66 8.92 5.26
C VAL A 110 -7.51 9.91 5.26
N PHE A 111 -7.64 10.97 6.05
CA PHE A 111 -6.66 12.06 6.12
C PHE A 111 -5.68 11.87 7.27
N GLN A 112 -4.46 12.34 7.11
CA GLN A 112 -3.42 12.37 8.14
C GLN A 112 -3.87 13.13 9.41
N SER A 113 -4.65 14.19 9.29
CA SER A 113 -5.15 15.04 10.38
C SER A 113 -6.58 14.69 10.82
N PHE A 114 -6.99 13.43 10.67
CA PHE A 114 -8.31 12.86 11.02
C PHE A 114 -9.51 13.50 10.28
N GLY A 115 -9.55 14.81 10.13
CA GLY A 115 -10.60 15.55 9.42
C GLY A 115 -12.00 15.34 10.03
N LEU A 116 -12.09 15.12 11.34
CA LEU A 116 -13.36 14.95 12.03
C LEU A 116 -14.04 16.31 12.29
N PHE A 117 -15.36 16.33 12.22
CA PHE A 117 -16.15 17.51 12.57
C PHE A 117 -16.26 17.61 14.09
N PRO A 118 -15.69 18.67 14.70
CA PRO A 118 -15.61 18.78 16.17
C PRO A 118 -16.95 18.96 16.86
N HIS A 119 -17.97 19.41 16.13
CA HIS A 119 -19.32 19.67 16.60
C HIS A 119 -20.32 18.53 16.32
N ARG A 120 -19.83 17.43 15.74
CA ARG A 120 -20.59 16.19 15.52
C ARG A 120 -20.09 15.10 16.45
N THR A 121 -21.00 14.23 16.89
CA THR A 121 -20.63 13.01 17.63
C THR A 121 -19.82 12.06 16.75
N ILE A 122 -19.27 11.03 17.35
CA ILE A 122 -18.53 9.98 16.62
C ILE A 122 -19.44 9.27 15.62
N LEU A 123 -20.66 8.95 16.01
CA LEU A 123 -21.65 8.37 15.11
C LEU A 123 -21.99 9.31 13.94
N GLU A 124 -22.30 10.56 14.24
CA GLU A 124 -22.61 11.57 13.21
C GLU A 124 -21.42 11.86 12.26
N ASN A 125 -20.18 11.77 12.75
CA ASN A 125 -18.99 11.82 11.91
C ASN A 125 -18.94 10.62 10.95
N THR A 126 -19.25 9.42 11.45
CA THR A 126 -19.23 8.18 10.67
C THR A 126 -20.38 8.14 9.65
N GLU A 127 -21.55 8.62 10.00
CA GLU A 127 -22.72 8.75 9.12
C GLU A 127 -22.52 9.77 7.98
N TYR A 128 -21.62 10.74 8.12
CA TYR A 128 -21.56 11.92 7.26
C TYR A 128 -21.48 11.62 5.76
N GLY A 129 -20.65 10.67 5.36
CA GLY A 129 -20.52 10.30 3.96
C GLY A 129 -21.81 9.74 3.38
N LEU A 130 -22.52 8.92 4.15
CA LEU A 130 -23.82 8.35 3.79
C LEU A 130 -24.92 9.42 3.76
N GLU A 131 -24.85 10.41 4.67
CA GLU A 131 -25.75 11.57 4.68
C GLU A 131 -25.61 12.37 3.36
N VAL A 132 -24.38 12.62 2.92
CA VAL A 132 -24.07 13.32 1.66
C VAL A 132 -24.51 12.52 0.43
N GLN A 133 -24.55 11.20 0.54
CA GLN A 133 -25.08 10.31 -0.52
C GLN A 133 -26.60 10.28 -0.55
N GLY A 134 -27.28 10.81 0.47
CA GLY A 134 -28.74 10.79 0.58
C GLY A 134 -29.32 9.47 1.11
N VAL A 135 -28.51 8.64 1.77
CA VAL A 135 -28.96 7.38 2.38
C VAL A 135 -29.96 7.67 3.51
N PRO A 136 -31.08 6.92 3.61
CA PRO A 136 -32.06 7.08 4.69
C PRO A 136 -31.41 6.97 6.08
N LYS A 137 -31.97 7.72 7.06
CA LYS A 137 -31.38 7.88 8.39
C LYS A 137 -31.16 6.55 9.13
N GLU A 138 -32.11 5.65 9.06
CA GLU A 138 -32.07 4.34 9.71
C GLU A 138 -30.95 3.48 9.12
N GLU A 139 -30.87 3.39 7.80
CA GLU A 139 -29.85 2.62 7.09
C GLU A 139 -28.44 3.20 7.34
N ARG A 140 -28.27 4.52 7.24
CA ARG A 140 -26.95 5.14 7.46
C ARG A 140 -26.47 4.93 8.90
N ARG A 141 -27.38 4.95 9.87
CA ARG A 141 -27.07 4.71 11.28
C ARG A 141 -26.61 3.27 11.51
N GLU A 142 -27.32 2.30 10.97
CA GLU A 142 -26.95 0.89 11.04
C GLU A 142 -25.55 0.65 10.44
N ARG A 143 -25.29 1.18 9.25
CA ARG A 143 -23.98 1.06 8.58
C ARG A 143 -22.87 1.75 9.37
N ALA A 144 -23.12 2.92 9.92
CA ALA A 144 -22.16 3.65 10.73
C ALA A 144 -21.88 2.95 12.07
N GLU A 145 -22.90 2.42 12.75
CA GLU A 145 -22.73 1.64 13.98
C GLU A 145 -21.92 0.37 13.71
N LYS A 146 -22.18 -0.35 12.61
CA LYS A 146 -21.38 -1.51 12.19
C LYS A 146 -19.90 -1.14 11.93
N ALA A 147 -19.64 -0.02 11.25
CA ALA A 147 -18.30 0.43 11.00
C ALA A 147 -17.55 0.85 12.29
N LEU A 148 -18.27 1.44 13.26
CA LEU A 148 -17.73 1.76 14.57
C LEU A 148 -17.49 0.52 15.43
N ASP A 149 -18.33 -0.50 15.31
CA ASP A 149 -18.17 -1.77 16.02
C ASP A 149 -16.91 -2.49 15.55
N ASN A 150 -16.71 -2.58 14.23
CA ASN A 150 -15.50 -3.13 13.63
C ASN A 150 -14.24 -2.39 14.10
N ALA A 151 -14.31 -1.06 14.27
CA ALA A 151 -13.19 -0.25 14.79
C ALA A 151 -13.07 -0.28 16.33
N ASN A 152 -13.87 -1.10 17.05
CA ASN A 152 -13.95 -1.16 18.52
C ASN A 152 -14.26 0.22 19.16
N LEU A 153 -15.15 0.99 18.54
CA LEU A 153 -15.53 2.33 18.98
C LEU A 153 -17.04 2.53 19.19
N LEU A 154 -17.85 1.48 19.05
CA LEU A 154 -19.32 1.58 19.19
C LEU A 154 -19.75 2.13 20.56
N ALA A 155 -19.03 1.75 21.63
CA ALA A 155 -19.30 2.25 22.99
C ALA A 155 -19.07 3.77 23.15
N PHE A 156 -18.36 4.41 22.22
CA PHE A 156 -18.03 5.84 22.23
C PHE A 156 -18.86 6.65 21.22
N LYS A 157 -19.86 6.06 20.57
CA LYS A 157 -20.58 6.64 19.45
C LYS A 157 -21.21 8.01 19.72
N ASP A 158 -21.63 8.26 20.96
CA ASP A 158 -22.29 9.50 21.39
C ASP A 158 -21.29 10.57 21.90
N GLN A 159 -19.99 10.25 21.95
CA GLN A 159 -18.93 11.19 22.33
C GLN A 159 -18.53 12.08 21.14
N TYR A 160 -17.83 13.18 21.46
CA TYR A 160 -17.26 14.12 20.49
C TYR A 160 -15.77 13.84 20.26
N PRO A 161 -15.20 14.25 19.11
CA PRO A 161 -13.78 14.00 18.79
C PRO A 161 -12.78 14.44 19.86
N ASN A 162 -13.02 15.57 20.52
CA ASN A 162 -12.15 16.11 21.57
C ASN A 162 -12.13 15.27 22.86
N GLN A 163 -13.01 14.31 23.01
CA GLN A 163 -13.08 13.38 24.14
C GLN A 163 -12.31 12.08 23.88
N LEU A 164 -11.75 11.91 22.66
CA LEU A 164 -11.03 10.73 22.22
C LEU A 164 -9.53 10.98 22.10
N SER A 165 -8.73 9.92 22.34
CA SER A 165 -7.30 9.95 22.01
C SER A 165 -7.06 10.09 20.49
N GLY A 166 -5.86 10.52 20.08
CA GLY A 166 -5.51 10.63 18.66
C GLY A 166 -5.69 9.32 17.89
N GLY A 167 -5.31 8.18 18.47
CA GLY A 167 -5.52 6.87 17.87
C GLY A 167 -7.01 6.50 17.73
N MET A 168 -7.85 6.85 18.70
CA MET A 168 -9.30 6.67 18.56
C MET A 168 -9.89 7.56 17.46
N GLN A 169 -9.46 8.82 17.38
CA GLN A 169 -9.90 9.73 16.29
C GLN A 169 -9.50 9.20 14.91
N GLN A 170 -8.32 8.60 14.79
CA GLN A 170 -7.87 7.96 13.55
C GLN A 170 -8.80 6.80 13.15
N ARG A 171 -9.14 5.93 14.11
CA ARG A 171 -10.07 4.82 13.87
C ARG A 171 -11.48 5.31 13.49
N VAL A 172 -11.95 6.42 14.05
CA VAL A 172 -13.20 7.06 13.60
C VAL A 172 -13.09 7.52 12.15
N GLY A 173 -11.97 8.13 11.77
CA GLY A 173 -11.71 8.54 10.38
C GLY A 173 -11.75 7.36 9.41
N LEU A 174 -11.20 6.22 9.80
CA LEU A 174 -11.25 4.98 9.02
C LEU A 174 -12.69 4.43 8.96
N ALA A 175 -13.36 4.31 10.09
CA ALA A 175 -14.77 3.86 10.16
C ALA A 175 -15.69 4.71 9.27
N ARG A 176 -15.52 6.05 9.29
CA ARG A 176 -16.23 6.97 8.41
C ARG A 176 -16.00 6.69 6.93
N ALA A 177 -14.75 6.42 6.55
CA ALA A 177 -14.42 6.11 5.15
C ALA A 177 -15.03 4.77 4.71
N LEU A 178 -14.97 3.76 5.57
CA LEU A 178 -15.45 2.39 5.31
C LEU A 178 -16.98 2.27 5.36
N ALA A 179 -17.67 3.07 6.18
CA ALA A 179 -19.13 3.07 6.23
C ALA A 179 -19.79 3.34 4.86
N ASN A 180 -19.10 4.08 3.99
CA ASN A 180 -19.53 4.36 2.62
C ASN A 180 -19.42 3.16 1.67
N ASN A 181 -18.68 2.11 2.04
CA ASN A 181 -18.32 0.98 1.19
C ASN A 181 -17.75 1.45 -0.18
N PRO A 182 -16.65 2.23 -0.20
CA PRO A 182 -16.11 2.77 -1.43
C PRO A 182 -15.44 1.70 -2.29
N GLU A 183 -15.41 1.89 -3.60
CA GLU A 183 -14.62 1.05 -4.51
C GLU A 183 -13.11 1.35 -4.40
N ILE A 184 -12.77 2.63 -4.11
CA ILE A 184 -11.40 3.11 -3.95
C ILE A 184 -11.25 3.82 -2.60
N LEU A 185 -10.34 3.33 -1.78
CA LEU A 185 -9.98 3.93 -0.50
C LEU A 185 -8.61 4.60 -0.59
N LEU A 186 -8.58 5.93 -0.43
CA LEU A 186 -7.36 6.72 -0.40
C LEU A 186 -6.94 6.96 1.06
N MET A 187 -5.69 6.66 1.40
CA MET A 187 -5.19 6.78 2.78
C MET A 187 -3.89 7.59 2.81
N ASP A 188 -3.93 8.80 3.40
CA ASP A 188 -2.77 9.71 3.51
C ASP A 188 -2.14 9.57 4.91
N GLU A 189 -1.12 8.71 5.07
CA GLU A 189 -0.41 8.40 6.33
C GLU A 189 -1.36 8.01 7.48
N ALA A 190 -2.36 7.21 7.18
CA ALA A 190 -3.49 6.94 8.07
C ALA A 190 -3.12 6.22 9.39
N PHE A 191 -1.96 5.60 9.49
CA PHE A 191 -1.53 4.88 10.69
C PHE A 191 -0.36 5.55 11.42
N SER A 192 0.10 6.72 10.96
CA SER A 192 1.29 7.39 11.51
C SER A 192 1.14 7.84 12.97
N ALA A 193 -0.07 8.17 13.40
CA ALA A 193 -0.39 8.63 14.75
C ALA A 193 -0.74 7.50 15.73
N LEU A 194 -0.72 6.23 15.28
CA LEU A 194 -1.06 5.08 16.11
C LEU A 194 0.17 4.50 16.81
N ASP A 195 -0.02 3.99 18.02
CA ASP A 195 0.98 3.17 18.69
C ASP A 195 1.20 1.82 17.94
N PRO A 196 2.35 1.14 18.13
CA PRO A 196 2.71 -0.02 17.32
C PRO A 196 1.71 -1.19 17.39
N LEU A 197 1.06 -1.42 18.53
CA LEU A 197 0.08 -2.50 18.69
C LEU A 197 -1.19 -2.19 17.92
N ILE A 198 -1.78 -1.02 18.17
CA ILE A 198 -3.01 -0.58 17.49
C ILE A 198 -2.78 -0.46 15.96
N ARG A 199 -1.59 0.01 15.56
CA ARG A 199 -1.23 0.08 14.14
C ARG A 199 -1.28 -1.30 13.49
N ARG A 200 -0.75 -2.30 14.16
CA ARG A 200 -0.74 -3.68 13.67
C ARG A 200 -2.15 -4.24 13.52
N ASP A 201 -2.99 -4.05 14.54
CA ASP A 201 -4.38 -4.49 14.52
C ASP A 201 -5.15 -3.83 13.37
N MET A 202 -4.95 -2.53 13.16
CA MET A 202 -5.59 -1.78 12.07
C MET A 202 -5.11 -2.20 10.67
N GLN A 203 -3.84 -2.61 10.54
CA GLN A 203 -3.31 -3.17 9.29
C GLN A 203 -3.94 -4.53 9.00
N ASP A 204 -4.10 -5.40 10.02
CA ASP A 204 -4.75 -6.69 9.86
C ASP A 204 -6.22 -6.52 9.46
N GLU A 205 -6.94 -5.58 10.10
CA GLU A 205 -8.32 -5.23 9.73
C GLU A 205 -8.41 -4.72 8.28
N LEU A 206 -7.43 -3.91 7.84
CA LEU A 206 -7.40 -3.42 6.45
C LEU A 206 -7.22 -4.56 5.44
N LEU A 207 -6.34 -5.53 5.74
CA LEU A 207 -6.13 -6.72 4.92
C LEU A 207 -7.38 -7.60 4.86
N ASP A 208 -8.05 -7.81 5.99
CA ASP A 208 -9.31 -8.58 6.06
C ASP A 208 -10.43 -7.90 5.26
N LEU A 209 -10.53 -6.57 5.33
CA LEU A 209 -11.50 -5.80 4.55
C LEU A 209 -11.24 -5.91 3.06
N GLN A 210 -9.98 -5.78 2.62
CA GLN A 210 -9.60 -5.91 1.22
C GLN A 210 -9.90 -7.30 0.69
N ALA A 211 -9.54 -8.35 1.44
CA ALA A 211 -9.80 -9.74 1.07
C ALA A 211 -11.30 -10.06 0.90
N ASN A 212 -12.17 -9.45 1.72
CA ASN A 212 -13.60 -9.70 1.71
C ASN A 212 -14.38 -8.84 0.71
N ALA A 213 -13.92 -7.62 0.43
CA ALA A 213 -14.67 -6.63 -0.37
C ALA A 213 -14.03 -6.30 -1.71
N SER A 214 -12.84 -6.82 -2.03
CA SER A 214 -12.06 -6.52 -3.24
C SER A 214 -11.89 -5.01 -3.48
N GLN A 215 -11.79 -4.22 -2.39
CA GLN A 215 -11.60 -2.78 -2.47
C GLN A 215 -10.19 -2.45 -2.96
N THR A 216 -10.08 -1.48 -3.86
CA THR A 216 -8.77 -0.94 -4.27
C THR A 216 -8.32 0.09 -3.25
N ILE A 217 -7.13 -0.10 -2.68
CA ILE A 217 -6.60 0.75 -1.62
C ILE A 217 -5.34 1.44 -2.11
N ILE A 218 -5.28 2.77 -2.04
CA ILE A 218 -4.09 3.56 -2.34
C ILE A 218 -3.62 4.19 -1.04
N PHE A 219 -2.49 3.70 -0.55
CA PHE A 219 -1.99 3.97 0.79
C PHE A 219 -0.65 4.71 0.76
N ILE A 220 -0.54 5.84 1.45
CA ILE A 220 0.72 6.53 1.66
C ILE A 220 1.33 6.09 2.99
N SER A 221 2.58 5.63 2.94
CA SER A 221 3.40 5.38 4.11
C SER A 221 4.79 5.99 3.96
N HIS A 222 5.43 6.27 5.10
CA HIS A 222 6.86 6.55 5.20
C HIS A 222 7.62 5.39 5.87
N ASP A 223 6.90 4.36 6.34
CA ASP A 223 7.46 3.16 6.95
C ASP A 223 7.50 2.02 5.93
N LEU A 224 8.71 1.60 5.56
CA LEU A 224 8.91 0.57 4.55
C LEU A 224 8.43 -0.81 5.05
N ASN A 225 8.55 -1.13 6.34
CA ASN A 225 8.03 -2.39 6.88
C ASN A 225 6.50 -2.44 6.78
N GLU A 226 5.83 -1.31 6.97
CA GLU A 226 4.39 -1.18 6.76
C GLU A 226 4.03 -1.45 5.30
N ALA A 227 4.71 -0.81 4.35
CA ALA A 227 4.47 -0.99 2.93
C ALA A 227 4.71 -2.42 2.45
N LEU A 228 5.77 -3.06 2.94
CA LEU A 228 6.11 -4.45 2.61
C LEU A 228 5.13 -5.46 3.22
N ARG A 229 4.47 -5.09 4.32
CA ARG A 229 3.49 -5.95 5.00
C ARG A 229 2.14 -5.95 4.31
N ILE A 230 1.67 -4.78 3.88
CA ILE A 230 0.28 -4.62 3.41
C ILE A 230 0.17 -4.42 1.90
N GLY A 231 1.25 -3.96 1.22
CA GLY A 231 1.20 -3.59 -0.19
C GLY A 231 1.42 -4.76 -1.13
N ASP A 232 0.55 -4.90 -2.12
CA ASP A 232 0.78 -5.79 -3.26
C ASP A 232 1.89 -5.22 -4.15
N ARG A 233 1.80 -3.91 -4.44
CA ARG A 233 2.84 -3.16 -5.15
C ARG A 233 3.12 -1.83 -4.47
N ILE A 234 4.36 -1.38 -4.63
CA ILE A 234 4.89 -0.19 -3.98
C ILE A 234 5.49 0.73 -5.05
N ALA A 235 5.12 2.02 -5.00
CA ALA A 235 5.78 3.08 -5.76
C ALA A 235 6.69 3.90 -4.85
N ILE A 236 7.97 4.00 -5.17
CA ILE A 236 8.92 4.85 -4.45
C ILE A 236 9.05 6.19 -5.17
N MET A 237 8.78 7.27 -4.45
CA MET A 237 8.83 8.65 -4.96
C MET A 237 10.02 9.43 -4.42
N LYS A 238 10.65 10.20 -5.30
CA LYS A 238 11.66 11.22 -4.96
C LYS A 238 11.41 12.48 -5.78
N ASP A 239 11.45 13.64 -5.12
CA ASP A 239 11.40 14.94 -5.78
C ASP A 239 10.23 15.14 -6.77
N GLY A 240 9.07 14.54 -6.47
CA GLY A 240 7.87 14.61 -7.29
C GLY A 240 7.83 13.58 -8.43
N GLN A 241 8.82 12.73 -8.55
CA GLN A 241 8.90 11.69 -9.57
C GLN A 241 8.83 10.30 -8.96
N ILE A 242 8.25 9.36 -9.71
CA ILE A 242 8.27 7.94 -9.38
C ILE A 242 9.62 7.38 -9.80
N GLN A 243 10.33 6.75 -8.86
CA GLN A 243 11.66 6.17 -9.09
C GLN A 243 11.58 4.70 -9.46
N GLN A 244 10.65 3.97 -8.84
CA GLN A 244 10.40 2.55 -9.10
C GLN A 244 8.98 2.20 -8.67
N VAL A 245 8.37 1.27 -9.40
CA VAL A 245 7.14 0.57 -9.03
C VAL A 245 7.41 -0.92 -9.14
N GLY A 246 6.98 -1.69 -8.16
CA GLY A 246 7.12 -3.15 -8.15
C GLY A 246 6.56 -3.76 -6.89
N THR A 247 6.58 -5.09 -6.81
CA THR A 247 6.29 -5.81 -5.57
C THR A 247 7.37 -5.54 -4.52
N GLY A 248 7.09 -5.79 -3.25
CA GLY A 248 8.09 -5.65 -2.18
C GLY A 248 9.36 -6.45 -2.49
N GLU A 249 9.21 -7.64 -3.05
CA GLU A 249 10.32 -8.50 -3.46
C GLU A 249 11.15 -7.87 -4.58
N GLU A 250 10.52 -7.38 -5.64
CA GLU A 250 11.22 -6.73 -6.76
C GLU A 250 12.02 -5.51 -6.31
N ILE A 251 11.45 -4.69 -5.42
CA ILE A 251 12.13 -3.51 -4.87
C ILE A 251 13.37 -3.92 -4.05
N LEU A 252 13.27 -4.98 -3.24
CA LEU A 252 14.38 -5.44 -2.39
C LEU A 252 15.48 -6.16 -3.17
N THR A 253 15.14 -6.87 -4.25
CA THR A 253 16.09 -7.70 -5.01
C THR A 253 16.70 -6.97 -6.22
N ALA A 254 15.93 -6.06 -6.84
CA ALA A 254 16.31 -5.35 -8.06
C ALA A 254 16.04 -3.84 -7.95
N PRO A 255 16.70 -3.10 -7.03
CA PRO A 255 16.52 -1.66 -6.91
C PRO A 255 16.94 -0.94 -8.19
N ALA A 256 16.06 -0.08 -8.72
CA ALA A 256 16.22 0.58 -10.02
C ALA A 256 17.38 1.60 -10.05
N ASN A 257 17.74 2.17 -8.92
CA ASN A 257 18.81 3.16 -8.80
C ASN A 257 19.39 3.22 -7.38
N ASP A 258 20.44 4.02 -7.20
CA ASP A 258 21.12 4.15 -5.89
C ASP A 258 20.23 4.78 -4.81
N TYR A 259 19.26 5.63 -5.19
CA TYR A 259 18.30 6.17 -4.22
C TYR A 259 17.39 5.08 -3.65
N VAL A 260 16.83 4.22 -4.51
CA VAL A 260 16.02 3.09 -4.07
C VAL A 260 16.85 2.13 -3.24
N ARG A 261 18.09 1.85 -3.65
CA ARG A 261 19.02 0.99 -2.89
C ARG A 261 19.27 1.54 -1.48
N ALA A 262 19.58 2.82 -1.35
CA ALA A 262 19.78 3.46 -0.05
C ALA A 262 18.46 3.50 0.78
N PHE A 263 17.31 3.61 0.11
CA PHE A 263 16.01 3.64 0.78
C PHE A 263 15.64 2.31 1.46
N ILE A 264 16.14 1.18 0.90
CA ILE A 264 15.85 -0.18 1.40
C ILE A 264 17.01 -0.79 2.22
N GLU A 265 18.09 -0.05 2.47
CA GLU A 265 19.32 -0.57 3.07
C GLU A 265 19.11 -1.17 4.47
N ASP A 266 18.28 -0.53 5.29
CA ASP A 266 18.02 -0.92 6.68
C ASP A 266 16.90 -1.96 6.84
N VAL A 267 16.37 -2.51 5.74
CA VAL A 267 15.24 -3.46 5.81
C VAL A 267 15.70 -4.87 6.10
N ASP A 268 15.04 -5.51 7.04
CA ASP A 268 15.19 -6.94 7.29
C ASP A 268 14.55 -7.76 6.16
N ARG A 269 15.37 -8.13 5.19
CA ARG A 269 14.95 -8.89 4.00
C ARG A 269 14.32 -10.24 4.33
N SER A 270 14.64 -10.81 5.50
CA SER A 270 14.10 -12.11 5.91
C SER A 270 12.58 -12.10 6.14
N LYS A 271 11.98 -10.93 6.32
CA LYS A 271 10.53 -10.76 6.50
C LYS A 271 9.72 -10.71 5.20
N VAL A 272 10.41 -10.58 4.06
CA VAL A 272 9.77 -10.34 2.75
C VAL A 272 10.10 -11.44 1.75
N LEU A 273 11.33 -11.96 1.82
CA LEU A 273 11.75 -13.03 0.90
C LEU A 273 11.01 -14.33 1.22
N THR A 274 10.39 -14.90 0.21
CA THR A 274 9.72 -16.20 0.32
C THR A 274 10.72 -17.35 0.32
N ALA A 275 10.33 -18.49 0.88
CA ALA A 275 11.14 -19.71 0.81
C ALA A 275 11.46 -20.12 -0.63
N GLU A 276 10.55 -19.85 -1.57
CA GLU A 276 10.73 -20.12 -3.00
C GLU A 276 11.96 -19.41 -3.57
N ARG A 277 12.21 -18.15 -3.12
CA ARG A 277 13.32 -17.33 -3.60
C ARG A 277 14.68 -17.73 -3.06
N ILE A 278 14.71 -18.30 -1.86
CA ILE A 278 15.96 -18.73 -1.21
C ILE A 278 16.22 -20.22 -1.34
N MET A 279 15.22 -20.98 -1.83
CA MET A 279 15.41 -22.42 -2.03
C MET A 279 16.40 -22.68 -3.19
N ILE A 280 17.22 -23.69 -2.98
CA ILE A 280 18.07 -24.29 -4.01
C ILE A 280 17.44 -25.60 -4.48
N PRO A 281 17.72 -26.05 -5.71
CA PRO A 281 17.26 -27.36 -6.17
C PRO A 281 17.66 -28.44 -5.17
N PRO A 282 16.70 -29.29 -4.71
CA PRO A 282 17.00 -30.27 -3.70
C PRO A 282 17.94 -31.37 -4.24
N ILE A 283 18.90 -31.74 -3.44
CA ILE A 283 19.70 -32.94 -3.69
C ILE A 283 18.85 -34.14 -3.28
N THR A 284 18.57 -35.03 -4.23
CA THR A 284 17.63 -36.13 -4.02
C THR A 284 18.32 -37.46 -3.85
N THR A 285 17.66 -38.35 -3.08
CA THR A 285 18.00 -39.79 -2.99
C THR A 285 16.76 -40.63 -3.33
N ASN A 286 16.94 -41.75 -4.05
CA ASN A 286 15.84 -42.59 -4.46
C ASN A 286 15.64 -43.67 -3.41
N ILE A 287 14.43 -43.74 -2.82
CA ILE A 287 14.10 -44.68 -1.74
C ILE A 287 14.11 -46.14 -2.16
N ASP A 288 13.90 -46.43 -3.45
CA ASP A 288 13.83 -47.79 -3.97
C ASP A 288 15.21 -48.39 -4.29
N VAL A 289 16.24 -47.53 -4.37
CA VAL A 289 17.56 -47.92 -4.90
C VAL A 289 18.71 -47.51 -3.96
N ASP A 290 18.63 -46.33 -3.36
CA ASP A 290 19.70 -45.79 -2.54
C ASP A 290 19.57 -46.23 -1.08
N GLY A 291 20.55 -46.95 -0.57
CA GLY A 291 20.60 -47.29 0.86
C GLY A 291 21.31 -46.19 1.71
N PRO A 292 21.34 -46.34 3.07
CA PRO A 292 21.91 -45.33 3.99
C PRO A 292 23.36 -44.98 3.67
N ALA A 293 24.17 -45.92 3.18
CA ALA A 293 25.55 -45.64 2.82
C ALA A 293 25.68 -44.74 1.60
N VAL A 294 24.80 -44.89 0.61
CA VAL A 294 24.73 -44.05 -0.59
C VAL A 294 24.26 -42.69 -0.23
N ALA A 295 23.22 -42.55 0.61
CA ALA A 295 22.71 -41.28 1.12
C ALA A 295 23.81 -40.52 1.84
N LEU A 296 24.53 -41.14 2.75
CA LEU A 296 25.64 -40.50 3.48
C LEU A 296 26.79 -40.07 2.55
N LYS A 297 27.10 -40.85 1.52
CA LYS A 297 28.11 -40.48 0.52
C LYS A 297 27.67 -39.22 -0.26
N LYS A 298 26.42 -39.18 -0.72
CA LYS A 298 25.84 -38.03 -1.41
C LYS A 298 25.89 -36.78 -0.52
N MET A 299 25.47 -36.89 0.76
CA MET A 299 25.50 -35.78 1.70
C MET A 299 26.92 -35.21 1.89
N ARG A 300 27.94 -36.08 1.97
CA ARG A 300 29.33 -35.65 2.10
C ARG A 300 29.88 -35.00 0.84
N THR A 301 29.53 -35.56 -0.35
CA THR A 301 30.01 -35.02 -1.63
C THR A 301 29.44 -33.65 -1.93
N GLU A 302 28.17 -33.45 -1.58
CA GLU A 302 27.41 -32.23 -1.84
C GLU A 302 27.43 -31.26 -0.63
N GLU A 303 28.14 -31.60 0.43
CA GLU A 303 28.27 -30.81 1.66
C GLU A 303 26.93 -30.41 2.30
N VAL A 304 25.92 -31.32 2.28
CA VAL A 304 24.60 -31.10 2.86
C VAL A 304 24.34 -32.01 4.05
N SER A 305 23.50 -31.55 5.00
CA SER A 305 23.12 -32.31 6.18
C SER A 305 21.91 -33.22 6.00
N GLY A 306 21.29 -33.19 4.82
CA GLY A 306 20.12 -34.01 4.51
C GLY A 306 19.79 -34.04 3.03
N LEU A 307 18.97 -35.03 2.64
CA LEU A 307 18.53 -35.26 1.27
C LEU A 307 17.01 -35.36 1.21
N VAL A 308 16.45 -34.90 0.12
CA VAL A 308 15.05 -35.13 -0.21
C VAL A 308 14.88 -36.56 -0.77
N ALA A 309 14.06 -37.36 -0.14
CA ALA A 309 13.75 -38.71 -0.55
C ALA A 309 12.66 -38.70 -1.62
N VAL A 310 12.92 -39.34 -2.77
CA VAL A 310 11.98 -39.41 -3.89
C VAL A 310 11.82 -40.87 -4.35
N ASP A 311 10.67 -41.22 -4.91
CA ASP A 311 10.44 -42.52 -5.57
C ASP A 311 11.01 -42.55 -7.02
N ARG A 312 10.80 -43.64 -7.73
CA ARG A 312 11.19 -43.80 -9.15
C ARG A 312 10.53 -42.80 -10.10
N ARG A 313 9.37 -42.23 -9.70
CA ARG A 313 8.66 -41.19 -10.46
C ARG A 313 9.09 -39.77 -10.07
N ARG A 314 10.14 -39.64 -9.22
CA ARG A 314 10.62 -38.41 -8.64
C ARG A 314 9.59 -37.63 -7.79
N GLN A 315 8.60 -38.37 -7.23
CA GLN A 315 7.64 -37.78 -6.30
C GLN A 315 8.25 -37.72 -4.90
N PHE A 316 8.01 -36.64 -4.21
CA PHE A 316 8.47 -36.42 -2.83
C PHE A 316 7.89 -37.50 -1.89
N GLN A 317 8.75 -38.15 -1.11
CA GLN A 317 8.39 -39.17 -0.15
C GLN A 317 8.78 -38.82 1.29
N GLY A 318 9.75 -37.89 1.45
CA GLY A 318 10.21 -37.47 2.76
C GLY A 318 11.58 -36.79 2.72
N PHE A 319 12.16 -36.64 3.89
CA PHE A 319 13.48 -36.08 4.09
C PHE A 319 14.33 -37.03 4.94
N ILE A 320 15.61 -37.22 4.59
CA ILE A 320 16.56 -38.06 5.33
C ILE A 320 17.68 -37.17 5.85
N SER A 321 17.82 -37.08 7.16
CA SER A 321 18.93 -36.39 7.79
C SER A 321 20.20 -37.25 7.83
N SER A 322 21.36 -36.64 8.00
CA SER A 322 22.62 -37.36 8.22
C SER A 322 22.58 -38.20 9.49
N GLU A 323 21.85 -37.80 10.52
CA GLU A 323 21.70 -38.53 11.77
C GLU A 323 20.87 -39.81 11.57
N ASP A 324 19.75 -39.72 10.83
CA ASP A 324 18.91 -40.90 10.53
C ASP A 324 19.67 -41.92 9.68
N ALA A 325 20.40 -41.47 8.67
CA ALA A 325 21.22 -42.32 7.81
C ALA A 325 22.37 -43.01 8.57
N LEU A 326 22.96 -42.35 9.58
CA LEU A 326 23.97 -42.91 10.47
C LEU A 326 23.38 -43.97 11.43
N ARG A 327 22.18 -43.73 11.98
CA ARG A 327 21.46 -44.70 12.81
C ARG A 327 21.11 -45.95 12.06
N ALA A 328 20.64 -45.83 10.84
CA ALA A 328 20.25 -46.98 9.98
C ALA A 328 21.44 -47.80 9.45
N ARG A 329 22.68 -47.32 9.64
CA ARG A 329 23.92 -48.02 9.23
C ARG A 329 24.46 -48.91 10.34
N ARG A 330 24.02 -48.76 11.58
CA ARG A 330 24.41 -49.61 12.73
C ARG A 330 23.53 -50.87 12.76
#